data_4a71b35b71d6cd24873262c5ede48432
#
_entry.id   4a71b35b71d6cd24873262c5ede48432
#
_cell.length_a   1.000
_cell.length_b   1.000
_cell.length_c   1.000
_cell.angle_alpha   90.00
_cell.angle_beta   90.00
_cell.angle_gamma   90.00
#
_symmetry.space_group_name_H-M   'P 1'
#
loop_
_entity.id
_entity.type
_entity.pdbx_description
1 polymer ?
#
loop_
_entity_poly.entity_id
_entity_poly.type
_entity_poly.pdbx_seq_one_letter_code
_entity_poly.pdbx_strand_id
1 'polypeptide(L)'
;VACRRTGIESIGDKRYAYLITDYIQGGLLAELLSREHRLPVAQAVELTIRVLEGLSYLHGQAETLIHNDITARNIMYDCVGDALLRPRIIDMGHLSHPVMGRPDFQTSDLELCYRAPETFIGIYSKLSDLFSVGVLLYEMIYGCPPWSCDASKSPSEAREELREARKAGLRFPEKEPEGMTEQLHKVLQRALALIDRDRFGSADEFIGALRGEEVKMPPTKRESAAPPSANGDVTTDGEQRGGEAEGEAPRATFVKGE
;
A
#
# COMPACT_ATOMS: atom_id res chain seq x y z
N VAL A 1 1.09 0.34 18.79
CA VAL A 1 1.50 -0.28 20.06
C VAL A 1 2.59 0.57 20.69
N ALA A 2 2.49 0.88 22.00
CA ALA A 2 3.52 1.68 22.67
C ALA A 2 4.80 0.86 22.83
N CYS A 3 5.92 1.42 22.36
CA CYS A 3 7.25 0.88 22.63
C CYS A 3 7.64 1.22 24.06
N ARG A 4 7.92 0.21 24.87
CA ARG A 4 8.36 0.34 26.28
C ARG A 4 9.86 0.38 26.40
N ARG A 5 10.57 -0.40 25.60
CA ARG A 5 12.00 -0.49 25.60
C ARG A 5 12.54 -1.09 24.31
N THR A 6 13.68 -0.62 23.88
CA THR A 6 14.49 -1.22 22.80
C THR A 6 15.91 -1.45 23.31
N GLY A 7 16.62 -2.38 22.72
CA GLY A 7 18.02 -2.62 23.02
C GLY A 7 18.64 -3.66 22.10
N ILE A 8 19.93 -3.90 22.34
CA ILE A 8 20.68 -4.97 21.71
C ILE A 8 21.26 -5.82 22.86
N GLU A 9 21.06 -7.12 22.80
CA GLU A 9 21.57 -8.07 23.77
C GLU A 9 22.39 -9.16 23.08
N SER A 10 23.44 -9.63 23.72
CA SER A 10 24.28 -10.71 23.23
C SER A 10 23.91 -12.01 23.93
N ILE A 11 23.58 -13.02 23.16
CA ILE A 11 23.28 -14.38 23.66
C ILE A 11 24.25 -15.34 22.96
N GLY A 12 25.27 -15.80 23.72
CA GLY A 12 26.43 -16.48 23.15
C GLY A 12 27.19 -15.55 22.20
N ASP A 13 27.51 -16.03 21.02
CA ASP A 13 28.26 -15.26 20.00
C ASP A 13 27.36 -14.41 19.07
N LYS A 14 26.04 -14.39 19.33
CA LYS A 14 25.07 -13.67 18.49
C LYS A 14 24.52 -12.44 19.19
N ARG A 15 24.36 -11.35 18.42
CA ARG A 15 23.71 -10.12 18.88
C ARG A 15 22.27 -10.08 18.36
N TYR A 16 21.35 -9.76 19.27
CA TYR A 16 19.90 -9.65 18.98
C TYR A 16 19.43 -8.24 19.31
N ALA A 17 18.78 -7.60 18.36
CA ALA A 17 17.97 -6.42 18.66
C ALA A 17 16.62 -6.87 19.23
N TYR A 18 16.14 -6.19 20.28
CA TYR A 18 14.85 -6.46 20.85
C TYR A 18 13.99 -5.21 20.99
N LEU A 19 12.69 -5.41 20.89
CA LEU A 19 11.66 -4.41 21.09
C LEU A 19 10.65 -4.95 22.10
N ILE A 20 10.47 -4.25 23.23
CA ILE A 20 9.43 -4.56 24.22
C ILE A 20 8.27 -3.60 23.99
N THR A 21 7.09 -4.15 23.76
CA THR A 21 5.84 -3.41 23.55
C THR A 21 4.80 -3.79 24.59
N ASP A 22 3.69 -3.05 24.64
CA ASP A 22 2.52 -3.50 25.38
C ASP A 22 2.04 -4.85 24.85
N TYR A 23 1.65 -5.74 25.77
CA TYR A 23 0.99 -6.98 25.40
C TYR A 23 -0.45 -6.67 24.95
N ILE A 24 -0.83 -7.18 23.79
CA ILE A 24 -2.19 -7.07 23.26
C ILE A 24 -2.93 -8.37 23.61
N GLN A 25 -3.94 -8.26 24.45
CA GLN A 25 -4.76 -9.41 24.83
C GLN A 25 -5.82 -9.65 23.76
N GLY A 26 -5.43 -10.29 22.67
CA GLY A 26 -6.29 -10.55 21.51
C GLY A 26 -5.62 -11.51 20.55
N GLY A 27 -5.88 -11.35 19.26
CA GLY A 27 -5.33 -12.18 18.19
C GLY A 27 -4.92 -11.40 16.96
N LEU A 28 -4.39 -12.10 15.99
CA LEU A 28 -4.11 -11.53 14.66
C LEU A 28 -5.40 -11.47 13.84
N LEU A 29 -5.57 -10.39 13.08
CA LEU A 29 -6.70 -10.28 12.14
C LEU A 29 -6.69 -11.40 11.10
N ALA A 30 -5.51 -11.85 10.66
CA ALA A 30 -5.37 -13.00 9.77
C ALA A 30 -5.95 -14.30 10.36
N GLU A 31 -5.76 -14.53 11.67
CA GLU A 31 -6.35 -15.69 12.37
C GLU A 31 -7.87 -15.57 12.48
N LEU A 32 -8.37 -14.35 12.74
CA LEU A 32 -9.80 -14.08 12.76
C LEU A 32 -10.42 -14.36 11.38
N LEU A 33 -9.83 -13.84 10.29
CA LEU A 33 -10.31 -14.07 8.93
C LEU A 33 -10.22 -15.54 8.51
N SER A 34 -9.19 -16.27 8.95
CA SER A 34 -9.08 -17.72 8.72
C SER A 34 -10.22 -18.51 9.38
N ARG A 35 -10.69 -18.06 10.55
CA ARG A 35 -11.77 -18.71 11.30
C ARG A 35 -13.15 -18.31 10.81
N GLU A 36 -13.39 -17.01 10.64
CA GLU A 36 -14.72 -16.44 10.32
C GLU A 36 -14.96 -16.33 8.80
N HIS A 37 -13.91 -16.52 7.99
CA HIS A 37 -13.82 -16.31 6.55
C HIS A 37 -14.03 -14.85 6.12
N ARG A 38 -14.95 -14.13 6.73
CA ARG A 38 -15.22 -12.70 6.47
C ARG A 38 -15.84 -12.06 7.70
N LEU A 39 -15.84 -10.73 7.74
CA LEU A 39 -16.48 -9.96 8.78
C LEU A 39 -17.79 -9.34 8.29
N PRO A 40 -18.73 -9.04 9.20
CA PRO A 40 -19.85 -8.17 8.87
C PRO A 40 -19.36 -6.83 8.31
N VAL A 41 -20.00 -6.31 7.26
CA VAL A 41 -19.55 -5.09 6.55
C VAL A 41 -19.34 -3.91 7.52
N ALA A 42 -20.28 -3.69 8.45
CA ALA A 42 -20.15 -2.60 9.43
C ALA A 42 -18.91 -2.76 10.32
N GLN A 43 -18.57 -3.99 10.72
CA GLN A 43 -17.38 -4.28 11.51
C GLN A 43 -16.09 -4.09 10.70
N ALA A 44 -16.07 -4.53 9.44
CA ALA A 44 -14.95 -4.34 8.54
C ALA A 44 -14.68 -2.84 8.30
N VAL A 45 -15.72 -2.04 8.11
CA VAL A 45 -15.62 -0.59 7.94
C VAL A 45 -15.07 0.08 9.20
N GLU A 46 -15.63 -0.23 10.39
CA GLU A 46 -15.16 0.37 11.66
C GLU A 46 -13.70 0.00 11.94
N LEU A 47 -13.33 -1.27 11.71
CA LEU A 47 -11.95 -1.72 11.88
C LEU A 47 -11.01 -0.98 10.92
N THR A 48 -11.42 -0.80 9.67
CA THR A 48 -10.66 -0.05 8.66
C THR A 48 -10.45 1.41 9.07
N ILE A 49 -11.50 2.07 9.59
CA ILE A 49 -11.40 3.44 10.09
C ILE A 49 -10.33 3.53 11.18
N ARG A 50 -10.32 2.60 12.13
CA ARG A 50 -9.32 2.59 13.20
C ARG A 50 -7.91 2.33 12.72
N VAL A 51 -7.72 1.48 11.71
CA VAL A 51 -6.41 1.27 11.06
C VAL A 51 -5.96 2.56 10.38
N LEU A 52 -6.85 3.23 9.66
CA LEU A 52 -6.58 4.51 9.00
C LEU A 52 -6.25 5.63 9.99
N GLU A 53 -6.90 5.69 11.17
CA GLU A 53 -6.55 6.63 12.24
C GLU A 53 -5.09 6.41 12.71
N GLY A 54 -4.65 5.16 12.83
CA GLY A 54 -3.25 4.83 13.11
C GLY A 54 -2.29 5.27 12.00
N LEU A 55 -2.66 5.07 10.74
CA LEU A 55 -1.86 5.53 9.60
C LEU A 55 -1.87 7.06 9.46
N SER A 56 -2.99 7.73 9.73
CA SER A 56 -3.03 9.21 9.76
C SER A 56 -2.00 9.76 10.73
N TYR A 57 -1.87 9.15 11.92
CA TYR A 57 -0.82 9.54 12.87
C TYR A 57 0.59 9.33 12.31
N LEU A 58 0.90 8.19 11.68
CA LEU A 58 2.22 7.91 11.09
C LEU A 58 2.53 8.86 9.93
N HIS A 59 1.58 9.02 9.03
CA HIS A 59 1.71 9.89 7.85
C HIS A 59 1.81 11.38 8.19
N GLY A 60 1.24 11.78 9.33
CA GLY A 60 1.22 13.16 9.84
C GLY A 60 2.45 13.56 10.65
N GLN A 61 3.45 12.68 10.83
CA GLN A 61 4.68 13.04 11.52
C GLN A 61 5.45 14.11 10.73
N ALA A 62 6.27 14.93 11.41
CA ALA A 62 7.10 15.96 10.79
C ALA A 62 7.95 15.39 9.64
N GLU A 63 8.46 14.20 9.84
CA GLU A 63 9.02 13.35 8.80
C GLU A 63 8.02 12.22 8.55
N THR A 64 7.27 12.29 7.46
CA THR A 64 6.26 11.30 7.10
C THR A 64 6.82 9.89 7.19
N LEU A 65 6.14 9.01 7.93
CA LEU A 65 6.49 7.60 8.05
C LEU A 65 5.49 6.74 7.27
N ILE A 66 6.02 5.86 6.43
CA ILE A 66 5.25 4.89 5.63
C ILE A 66 5.44 3.52 6.27
N HIS A 67 4.35 2.79 6.48
CA HIS A 67 4.40 1.46 7.11
C HIS A 67 4.98 0.41 6.17
N ASN A 68 4.58 0.43 4.90
CA ASN A 68 5.00 -0.46 3.80
C ASN A 68 4.55 -1.92 3.90
N ASP A 69 3.94 -2.34 4.98
CA ASP A 69 3.53 -3.73 5.19
C ASP A 69 2.19 -3.86 5.94
N ILE A 70 1.17 -3.16 5.43
CA ILE A 70 -0.20 -3.27 5.95
C ILE A 70 -0.86 -4.52 5.38
N THR A 71 -1.00 -5.54 6.23
CA THR A 71 -1.61 -6.84 5.92
C THR A 71 -2.44 -7.31 7.12
N ALA A 72 -3.30 -8.30 6.93
CA ALA A 72 -4.05 -8.91 8.03
C ALA A 72 -3.15 -9.55 9.12
N ARG A 73 -1.90 -9.91 8.79
CA ARG A 73 -0.91 -10.46 9.72
C ARG A 73 -0.28 -9.38 10.61
N ASN A 74 -0.26 -8.13 10.14
CA ASN A 74 0.32 -7.01 10.85
C ASN A 74 -0.73 -6.14 11.55
N ILE A 75 -1.95 -6.65 11.66
CA ILE A 75 -3.01 -6.07 12.48
C ILE A 75 -3.35 -7.06 13.58
N MET A 76 -3.10 -6.68 14.84
CA MET A 76 -3.67 -7.34 16.01
C MET A 76 -4.95 -6.62 16.43
N TYR A 77 -5.84 -7.35 17.06
CA TYR A 77 -7.03 -6.77 17.67
C TYR A 77 -7.13 -7.18 19.13
N ASP A 78 -7.65 -6.30 19.96
CA ASP A 78 -8.18 -6.65 21.29
C ASP A 78 -9.72 -6.54 21.26
N CYS A 79 -10.38 -7.32 22.11
CA CYS A 79 -11.83 -7.26 22.30
C CYS A 79 -12.13 -6.27 23.41
N VAL A 80 -13.04 -5.33 23.17
CA VAL A 80 -13.61 -4.44 24.19
C VAL A 80 -15.08 -4.76 24.35
N GLY A 81 -15.41 -5.56 25.35
CA GLY A 81 -16.75 -6.14 25.45
C GLY A 81 -17.00 -7.16 24.32
N ASP A 82 -18.25 -7.47 24.06
CA ASP A 82 -18.62 -8.59 23.18
C ASP A 82 -18.60 -8.25 21.67
N ALA A 83 -18.35 -7.01 21.27
CA ALA A 83 -18.58 -6.59 19.89
C ALA A 83 -17.55 -5.66 19.25
N LEU A 84 -16.71 -4.97 19.99
CA LEU A 84 -15.82 -3.96 19.41
C LEU A 84 -14.37 -4.42 19.36
N LEU A 85 -13.89 -4.71 18.14
CA LEU A 85 -12.48 -4.96 17.88
C LEU A 85 -11.71 -3.63 17.85
N ARG A 86 -10.66 -3.52 18.65
CA ARG A 86 -9.69 -2.42 18.57
C ARG A 86 -8.45 -2.89 17.82
N PRO A 87 -8.26 -2.49 16.56
CA PRO A 87 -7.07 -2.88 15.81
C PRO A 87 -5.84 -2.12 16.30
N ARG A 88 -4.71 -2.78 16.22
CA ARG A 88 -3.38 -2.25 16.49
C ARG A 88 -2.47 -2.65 15.35
N ILE A 89 -1.91 -1.68 14.67
CA ILE A 89 -0.86 -1.92 13.68
C ILE A 89 0.39 -2.36 14.44
N ILE A 90 0.96 -3.48 14.01
CA ILE A 90 2.18 -4.07 14.57
C ILE A 90 3.23 -4.23 13.48
N ASP A 91 4.45 -4.62 13.85
CA ASP A 91 5.58 -4.83 12.94
C ASP A 91 6.00 -3.58 12.17
N MET A 92 6.75 -2.73 12.84
CA MET A 92 7.33 -1.51 12.27
C MET A 92 8.68 -1.76 11.57
N GLY A 93 9.01 -3.02 11.24
CA GLY A 93 10.30 -3.40 10.65
C GLY A 93 10.53 -2.85 9.25
N HIS A 94 9.46 -2.51 8.54
CA HIS A 94 9.48 -1.96 7.18
C HIS A 94 9.26 -0.45 7.10
N LEU A 95 9.14 0.25 8.24
CA LEU A 95 8.98 1.71 8.27
C LEU A 95 10.04 2.41 7.43
N SER A 96 9.61 3.35 6.64
CA SER A 96 10.51 4.23 5.88
C SER A 96 9.91 5.62 5.70
N HIS A 97 10.74 6.57 5.31
CA HIS A 97 10.27 7.80 4.69
C HIS A 97 9.81 7.54 3.25
N PRO A 98 9.04 8.43 2.63
CA PRO A 98 8.73 8.34 1.21
C PRO A 98 10.01 8.20 0.40
N VAL A 99 10.07 7.20 -0.47
CA VAL A 99 11.29 6.88 -1.21
C VAL A 99 10.97 6.43 -2.63
N MET A 100 11.89 6.75 -3.56
CA MET A 100 11.89 6.28 -4.94
C MET A 100 13.18 5.51 -5.21
N GLY A 101 13.06 4.42 -5.98
CA GLY A 101 14.21 3.61 -6.38
C GLY A 101 14.77 2.69 -5.29
N ARG A 102 14.02 2.43 -4.22
CA ARG A 102 14.42 1.47 -3.20
C ARG A 102 14.30 0.04 -3.74
N PRO A 103 15.27 -0.85 -3.44
CA PRO A 103 15.14 -2.26 -3.77
C PRO A 103 13.86 -2.84 -3.20
N ASP A 104 13.27 -3.77 -3.95
CA ASP A 104 12.09 -4.49 -3.50
C ASP A 104 12.38 -5.28 -2.21
N PHE A 105 11.51 -5.15 -1.22
CA PHE A 105 11.58 -6.00 -0.04
C PHE A 105 11.20 -7.43 -0.45
N GLN A 106 11.95 -8.41 0.06
CA GLN A 106 11.54 -9.80 -0.07
C GLN A 106 10.34 -10.04 0.84
N THR A 107 9.16 -9.97 0.27
CA THR A 107 7.90 -10.32 0.94
C THR A 107 7.52 -11.75 0.59
N SER A 108 6.84 -12.44 1.50
CA SER A 108 6.23 -13.73 1.19
C SER A 108 5.19 -13.56 0.07
N ASP A 109 5.00 -14.59 -0.76
CA ASP A 109 4.08 -14.54 -1.91
C ASP A 109 2.64 -14.22 -1.48
N LEU A 110 2.25 -14.60 -0.26
CA LEU A 110 0.93 -14.29 0.32
C LEU A 110 0.71 -12.79 0.56
N GLU A 111 1.77 -12.01 0.68
CA GLU A 111 1.70 -10.57 0.94
C GLU A 111 1.74 -9.73 -0.34
N LEU A 112 2.12 -10.33 -1.47
CA LEU A 112 2.19 -9.62 -2.76
C LEU A 112 0.86 -8.99 -3.17
N CYS A 113 -0.28 -9.62 -2.86
CA CYS A 113 -1.60 -9.11 -3.21
C CYS A 113 -1.95 -7.78 -2.51
N TYR A 114 -1.38 -7.51 -1.31
CA TYR A 114 -1.60 -6.24 -0.60
C TYR A 114 -0.77 -5.08 -1.15
N ARG A 115 0.32 -5.38 -1.83
CA ARG A 115 1.26 -4.37 -2.29
C ARG A 115 0.71 -3.52 -3.43
N ALA A 116 0.86 -2.22 -3.33
CA ALA A 116 0.50 -1.29 -4.38
C ALA A 116 1.37 -1.49 -5.65
N PRO A 117 0.84 -1.25 -6.87
CA PRO A 117 1.59 -1.49 -8.11
C PRO A 117 2.93 -0.76 -8.20
N GLU A 118 2.99 0.47 -7.71
CA GLU A 118 4.20 1.31 -7.74
C GLU A 118 5.33 0.79 -6.84
N THR A 119 5.00 -0.02 -5.82
CA THR A 119 6.02 -0.58 -4.93
C THR A 119 6.89 -1.62 -5.63
N PHE A 120 6.40 -2.27 -6.69
CA PHE A 120 7.18 -3.21 -7.50
C PHE A 120 8.28 -2.54 -8.33
N ILE A 121 8.18 -1.21 -8.51
CA ILE A 121 9.22 -0.40 -9.15
C ILE A 121 9.96 0.50 -8.14
N GLY A 122 9.84 0.18 -6.85
CA GLY A 122 10.60 0.83 -5.79
C GLY A 122 10.06 2.19 -5.35
N ILE A 123 8.80 2.53 -5.64
CA ILE A 123 8.17 3.76 -5.18
C ILE A 123 7.28 3.44 -3.97
N TYR A 124 7.59 4.08 -2.85
CA TYR A 124 6.89 3.91 -1.58
C TYR A 124 6.40 5.25 -1.06
N SER A 125 5.12 5.34 -0.77
CA SER A 125 4.47 6.55 -0.29
C SER A 125 3.29 6.23 0.63
N LYS A 126 2.73 7.23 1.28
CA LYS A 126 1.48 7.07 2.05
C LYS A 126 0.34 6.47 1.21
N LEU A 127 0.33 6.72 -0.11
CA LEU A 127 -0.68 6.18 -1.02
C LEU A 127 -0.54 4.67 -1.22
N SER A 128 0.66 4.14 -1.06
CA SER A 128 0.91 2.69 -1.09
C SER A 128 0.30 1.99 0.14
N ASP A 129 0.42 2.60 1.33
CA ASP A 129 -0.25 2.10 2.55
C ASP A 129 -1.78 2.14 2.40
N LEU A 130 -2.33 3.23 1.84
CA LEU A 130 -3.78 3.36 1.63
C LEU A 130 -4.33 2.32 0.65
N PHE A 131 -3.55 1.95 -0.38
CA PHE A 131 -3.90 0.83 -1.26
C PHE A 131 -3.98 -0.48 -0.48
N SER A 132 -2.97 -0.77 0.35
CA SER A 132 -2.94 -1.99 1.18
C SER A 132 -4.12 -2.04 2.14
N VAL A 133 -4.54 -0.89 2.72
CA VAL A 133 -5.79 -0.81 3.51
C VAL A 133 -7.03 -1.10 2.67
N GLY A 134 -7.05 -0.65 1.41
CA GLY A 134 -8.13 -1.00 0.46
C GLY A 134 -8.23 -2.50 0.22
N VAL A 135 -7.09 -3.19 0.04
CA VAL A 135 -7.04 -4.65 -0.08
C VAL A 135 -7.54 -5.32 1.20
N LEU A 136 -7.10 -4.84 2.37
CA LEU A 136 -7.53 -5.35 3.68
C LEU A 136 -9.04 -5.21 3.88
N LEU A 137 -9.62 -4.05 3.54
CA LEU A 137 -11.07 -3.82 3.61
C LEU A 137 -11.84 -4.79 2.70
N TYR A 138 -11.37 -4.95 1.46
CA TYR A 138 -11.98 -5.91 0.53
C TYR A 138 -11.93 -7.33 1.10
N GLU A 139 -10.78 -7.77 1.58
CA GLU A 139 -10.61 -9.11 2.14
C GLU A 139 -11.49 -9.34 3.37
N MET A 140 -11.60 -8.37 4.28
CA MET A 140 -12.50 -8.48 5.43
C MET A 140 -13.96 -8.64 5.02
N ILE A 141 -14.40 -8.00 3.94
CA ILE A 141 -15.78 -8.04 3.45
C ILE A 141 -16.05 -9.32 2.66
N TYR A 142 -15.12 -9.74 1.79
CA TYR A 142 -15.38 -10.83 0.82
C TYR A 142 -14.68 -12.15 1.18
N GLY A 143 -13.78 -12.16 2.19
CA GLY A 143 -13.07 -13.34 2.66
C GLY A 143 -11.85 -13.73 1.81
N CYS A 144 -11.52 -12.93 0.82
CA CYS A 144 -10.33 -13.10 -0.02
C CYS A 144 -9.86 -11.73 -0.54
N PRO A 145 -8.57 -11.58 -0.88
CA PRO A 145 -8.09 -10.36 -1.50
C PRO A 145 -8.71 -10.16 -2.90
N PRO A 146 -8.79 -8.91 -3.41
CA PRO A 146 -9.42 -8.60 -4.70
C PRO A 146 -8.69 -9.22 -5.90
N TRP A 147 -7.42 -9.49 -5.74
CA TRP A 147 -6.56 -10.19 -6.70
C TRP A 147 -5.66 -11.16 -5.95
N SER A 148 -5.46 -12.34 -6.52
CA SER A 148 -4.59 -13.38 -5.99
C SER A 148 -3.55 -13.75 -7.03
N CYS A 149 -2.47 -14.34 -6.57
CA CYS A 149 -1.47 -15.01 -7.40
C CYS A 149 -1.18 -16.39 -6.83
N ASP A 150 -0.67 -17.27 -7.67
CA ASP A 150 -0.32 -18.63 -7.26
C ASP A 150 0.99 -18.61 -6.45
N ALA A 151 0.90 -18.93 -5.15
CA ALA A 151 2.03 -18.98 -4.24
C ALA A 151 3.05 -20.10 -4.56
N SER A 152 2.73 -21.04 -5.47
CA SER A 152 3.66 -22.08 -5.92
C SER A 152 4.60 -21.62 -7.03
N LYS A 153 4.31 -20.46 -7.65
CA LYS A 153 5.11 -19.86 -8.72
C LYS A 153 6.34 -19.12 -8.20
N SER A 154 7.28 -18.87 -9.07
CA SER A 154 8.39 -17.97 -8.73
C SER A 154 7.90 -16.55 -8.43
N PRO A 155 8.61 -15.75 -7.63
CA PRO A 155 8.20 -14.37 -7.31
C PRO A 155 7.98 -13.50 -8.55
N SER A 156 8.72 -13.73 -9.62
CA SER A 156 8.56 -12.99 -10.89
C SER A 156 7.25 -13.36 -11.61
N GLU A 157 6.93 -14.65 -11.67
CA GLU A 157 5.69 -15.14 -12.28
C GLU A 157 4.45 -14.72 -11.48
N ALA A 158 4.50 -14.82 -10.14
CA ALA A 158 3.43 -14.37 -9.26
C ALA A 158 3.15 -12.86 -9.42
N ARG A 159 4.19 -12.04 -9.57
CA ARG A 159 4.05 -10.60 -9.85
C ARG A 159 3.40 -10.32 -11.19
N GLU A 160 3.79 -11.05 -12.23
CA GLU A 160 3.22 -10.87 -13.56
C GLU A 160 1.76 -11.30 -13.58
N GLU A 161 1.41 -12.43 -12.96
CA GLU A 161 0.03 -12.88 -12.80
C GLU A 161 -0.82 -11.82 -12.07
N LEU A 162 -0.31 -11.29 -10.96
CA LEU A 162 -0.99 -10.23 -10.20
C LEU A 162 -1.17 -8.95 -11.04
N ARG A 163 -0.17 -8.61 -11.86
CA ARG A 163 -0.25 -7.46 -12.77
C ARG A 163 -1.36 -7.64 -13.80
N GLU A 164 -1.46 -8.82 -14.41
CA GLU A 164 -2.52 -9.12 -15.39
C GLU A 164 -3.90 -9.17 -14.73
N ALA A 165 -4.02 -9.79 -13.54
CA ALA A 165 -5.27 -9.82 -12.78
C ALA A 165 -5.76 -8.40 -12.46
N ARG A 166 -4.86 -7.50 -12.07
CA ARG A 166 -5.17 -6.08 -11.80
C ARG A 166 -5.60 -5.31 -13.05
N LYS A 167 -4.97 -5.57 -14.20
CA LYS A 167 -5.39 -4.98 -15.49
C LYS A 167 -6.79 -5.39 -15.91
N ALA A 168 -7.21 -6.62 -15.55
CA ALA A 168 -8.57 -7.08 -15.80
C ALA A 168 -9.63 -6.34 -14.96
N GLY A 169 -9.19 -5.52 -14.01
CA GLY A 169 -10.02 -4.65 -13.19
C GLY A 169 -10.44 -5.27 -11.85
N LEU A 170 -11.02 -4.42 -11.00
CA LEU A 170 -11.60 -4.83 -9.74
C LEU A 170 -12.94 -5.52 -10.00
N ARG A 171 -13.14 -6.69 -9.42
CA ARG A 171 -14.39 -7.46 -9.52
C ARG A 171 -15.05 -7.57 -8.16
N PHE A 172 -16.37 -7.54 -8.16
CA PHE A 172 -17.19 -7.81 -6.99
C PHE A 172 -17.99 -9.10 -7.24
N PRO A 173 -18.16 -9.97 -6.23
CA PRO A 173 -19.01 -11.16 -6.35
C PRO A 173 -20.45 -10.79 -6.67
N GLU A 174 -21.15 -11.63 -7.45
CA GLU A 174 -22.59 -11.43 -7.79
C GLU A 174 -23.46 -11.39 -6.53
N LYS A 175 -23.13 -12.22 -5.53
CA LYS A 175 -23.83 -12.23 -4.24
C LYS A 175 -23.09 -11.33 -3.26
N GLU A 176 -23.64 -10.14 -3.09
CA GLU A 176 -23.09 -9.15 -2.15
C GLU A 176 -23.35 -9.54 -0.69
N PRO A 177 -22.40 -9.28 0.22
CA PRO A 177 -22.65 -9.39 1.64
C PRO A 177 -23.69 -8.37 2.11
N GLU A 178 -24.45 -8.73 3.15
CA GLU A 178 -25.39 -7.82 3.77
C GLU A 178 -24.66 -6.56 4.30
N GLY A 179 -25.22 -5.39 4.04
CA GLY A 179 -24.65 -4.11 4.43
C GLY A 179 -23.75 -3.45 3.35
N MET A 180 -23.51 -4.13 2.22
CA MET A 180 -22.86 -3.48 1.07
C MET A 180 -23.72 -2.36 0.50
N THR A 181 -23.06 -1.27 0.11
CA THR A 181 -23.72 -0.09 -0.47
C THR A 181 -22.98 0.37 -1.72
N GLU A 182 -23.66 1.10 -2.61
CA GLU A 182 -23.01 1.73 -3.77
C GLU A 182 -21.87 2.67 -3.36
N GLN A 183 -22.04 3.37 -2.23
CA GLN A 183 -21.00 4.23 -1.67
C GLN A 183 -19.75 3.40 -1.31
N LEU A 184 -19.90 2.27 -0.66
CA LEU A 184 -18.77 1.41 -0.28
C LEU A 184 -18.07 0.79 -1.50
N HIS A 185 -18.81 0.47 -2.56
CA HIS A 185 -18.21 0.09 -3.84
C HIS A 185 -17.32 1.21 -4.41
N LYS A 186 -17.81 2.44 -4.43
CA LYS A 186 -17.01 3.61 -4.86
C LYS A 186 -15.77 3.81 -4.01
N VAL A 187 -15.90 3.61 -2.69
CA VAL A 187 -14.76 3.64 -1.76
C VAL A 187 -13.72 2.61 -2.14
N LEU A 188 -14.11 1.34 -2.31
CA LEU A 188 -13.20 0.26 -2.70
C LEU A 188 -12.57 0.51 -4.08
N GLN A 189 -13.35 0.94 -5.06
CA GLN A 189 -12.85 1.27 -6.40
C GLN A 189 -11.79 2.37 -6.36
N ARG A 190 -12.01 3.41 -5.55
CA ARG A 190 -11.06 4.51 -5.42
C ARG A 190 -9.81 4.10 -4.61
N ALA A 191 -9.97 3.39 -3.50
CA ALA A 191 -8.84 2.92 -2.69
C ALA A 191 -7.92 1.98 -3.49
N LEU A 192 -8.50 1.15 -4.35
CA LEU A 192 -7.82 0.14 -5.16
C LEU A 192 -7.48 0.60 -6.59
N ALA A 193 -7.57 1.91 -6.87
CA ALA A 193 -7.14 2.45 -8.14
C ALA A 193 -5.65 2.13 -8.39
N LEU A 194 -5.32 1.65 -9.60
CA LEU A 194 -3.97 1.22 -9.93
C LEU A 194 -3.01 2.40 -10.05
N ILE A 195 -3.52 3.57 -10.42
CA ILE A 195 -2.76 4.82 -10.47
C ILE A 195 -2.90 5.50 -9.11
N ASP A 196 -1.79 5.76 -8.45
CA ASP A 196 -1.72 6.29 -7.09
C ASP A 196 -2.48 7.61 -6.89
N ARG A 197 -2.35 8.56 -7.84
CA ARG A 197 -3.05 9.85 -7.82
C ARG A 197 -4.59 9.74 -7.91
N ASP A 198 -5.10 8.59 -8.35
CA ASP A 198 -6.54 8.35 -8.48
C ASP A 198 -7.13 7.81 -7.17
N ARG A 199 -6.29 7.51 -6.16
CA ARG A 199 -6.67 7.05 -4.82
C ARG A 199 -7.08 8.20 -3.90
N PHE A 200 -7.38 7.87 -2.65
CA PHE A 200 -7.48 8.85 -1.57
C PHE A 200 -6.11 9.49 -1.31
N GLY A 201 -6.07 10.81 -1.17
CA GLY A 201 -4.82 11.55 -0.96
C GLY A 201 -4.30 11.48 0.48
N SER A 202 -5.15 11.05 1.43
CA SER A 202 -4.81 10.88 2.84
C SER A 202 -5.68 9.84 3.51
N ALA A 203 -5.24 9.35 4.68
CA ALA A 203 -6.04 8.49 5.53
C ALA A 203 -7.34 9.18 5.98
N ASP A 204 -7.30 10.47 6.29
CA ASP A 204 -8.47 11.23 6.74
C ASP A 204 -9.53 11.37 5.63
N GLU A 205 -9.11 11.58 4.38
CA GLU A 205 -10.04 11.56 3.24
C GLU A 205 -10.70 10.19 3.06
N PHE A 206 -9.95 9.12 3.24
CA PHE A 206 -10.49 7.77 3.17
C PHE A 206 -11.48 7.50 4.32
N ILE A 207 -11.16 7.94 5.55
CA ILE A 207 -12.06 7.86 6.70
C ILE A 207 -13.36 8.62 6.43
N GLY A 208 -13.29 9.85 5.90
CA GLY A 208 -14.46 10.64 5.54
C GLY A 208 -15.38 9.89 4.58
N ALA A 209 -14.81 9.29 3.53
CA ALA A 209 -15.55 8.50 2.56
C ALA A 209 -16.23 7.26 3.18
N LEU A 210 -15.56 6.57 4.13
CA LEU A 210 -16.13 5.44 4.86
C LEU A 210 -17.26 5.87 5.82
N ARG A 211 -17.21 7.10 6.31
CA ARG A 211 -18.27 7.70 7.17
C ARG A 211 -19.43 8.29 6.37
N GLY A 212 -19.42 8.19 5.05
CA GLY A 212 -20.51 8.63 4.17
C GLY A 212 -20.31 9.97 3.47
N GLU A 213 -19.11 10.56 3.56
CA GLU A 213 -18.78 11.73 2.74
C GLU A 213 -18.71 11.35 1.25
N GLU A 214 -19.01 12.32 0.38
CA GLU A 214 -19.05 12.09 -1.07
C GLU A 214 -17.70 11.62 -1.61
N VAL A 215 -17.70 10.48 -2.31
CA VAL A 215 -16.52 9.94 -2.99
C VAL A 215 -16.36 10.59 -4.36
N LYS A 216 -15.41 11.49 -4.50
CA LYS A 216 -15.03 12.05 -5.79
C LYS A 216 -14.23 11.00 -6.57
N MET A 217 -14.85 10.41 -7.59
CA MET A 217 -14.15 9.48 -8.47
C MET A 217 -13.21 10.26 -9.41
N PRO A 218 -12.01 9.71 -9.72
CA PRO A 218 -11.14 10.31 -10.72
C PRO A 218 -11.86 10.36 -12.07
N PRO A 219 -11.55 11.35 -12.93
CA PRO A 219 -12.19 11.44 -14.24
C PRO A 219 -11.89 10.16 -15.03
N THR A 220 -12.94 9.46 -15.47
CA THR A 220 -12.79 8.34 -16.40
C THR A 220 -12.00 8.85 -17.61
N LYS A 221 -10.94 8.12 -18.01
CA LYS A 221 -10.18 8.44 -19.23
C LYS A 221 -11.16 8.71 -20.37
N ARG A 222 -11.34 9.97 -20.73
CA ARG A 222 -11.88 10.30 -22.04
C ARG A 222 -10.89 9.76 -23.05
N GLU A 223 -11.45 9.10 -24.07
CA GLU A 223 -10.74 8.63 -25.25
C GLU A 223 -9.61 9.59 -25.65
N SER A 224 -8.47 9.00 -25.93
CA SER A 224 -7.25 9.68 -26.33
C SER A 224 -7.55 10.85 -27.26
N ALA A 225 -7.18 12.03 -26.84
CA ALA A 225 -7.06 13.16 -27.75
C ALA A 225 -6.18 12.74 -28.92
N ALA A 226 -6.71 12.86 -30.13
CA ALA A 226 -5.98 12.65 -31.36
C ALA A 226 -4.67 13.46 -31.35
N PRO A 227 -3.59 12.94 -31.91
CA PRO A 227 -2.33 13.66 -31.96
C PRO A 227 -2.54 15.00 -32.68
N PRO A 228 -1.90 16.10 -32.24
CA PRO A 228 -1.97 17.36 -32.96
C PRO A 228 -1.43 17.19 -34.36
N SER A 229 -2.24 17.55 -35.33
CA SER A 229 -1.85 17.57 -36.74
C SER A 229 -0.62 18.46 -36.91
N ALA A 230 0.45 17.88 -37.40
CA ALA A 230 1.64 18.58 -37.86
C ALA A 230 1.30 19.36 -39.14
N ASN A 231 0.98 20.64 -39.02
CA ASN A 231 1.10 21.61 -40.08
C ASN A 231 1.99 22.73 -39.56
N GLY A 232 3.20 22.76 -39.96
CA GLY A 232 4.16 23.78 -39.63
C GLY A 232 5.16 23.92 -40.76
N ASP A 233 5.11 25.03 -41.43
CA ASP A 233 5.94 25.46 -42.53
C ASP A 233 7.44 25.30 -42.25
N VAL A 234 8.09 24.80 -43.30
CA VAL A 234 9.55 24.82 -43.49
C VAL A 234 9.96 26.20 -43.91
N THR A 235 10.73 26.92 -43.13
CA THR A 235 11.64 27.96 -43.61
C THR A 235 13.05 27.62 -43.20
N THR A 236 13.83 27.35 -44.23
CA THR A 236 15.28 27.24 -44.22
C THR A 236 15.91 28.61 -44.03
N ASP A 237 16.84 28.72 -43.08
CA ASP A 237 18.06 29.53 -43.33
C ASP A 237 19.19 29.01 -42.40
N GLY A 238 20.34 28.86 -43.05
CA GLY A 238 21.54 28.30 -42.44
C GLY A 238 22.39 29.34 -41.73
N GLU A 239 23.28 28.89 -40.88
CA GLU A 239 24.72 29.20 -40.95
C GLU A 239 25.50 28.51 -39.82
N GLN A 240 26.70 28.11 -40.20
CA GLN A 240 27.73 27.36 -39.45
C GLN A 240 28.40 28.17 -38.33
N ARG A 241 28.92 27.43 -37.35
CA ARG A 241 30.25 27.49 -36.65
C ARG A 241 30.05 26.91 -35.27
N GLY A 242 30.69 25.84 -34.82
CA GLY A 242 32.12 25.62 -34.64
C GLY A 242 32.48 25.83 -33.18
N GLY A 243 32.84 24.78 -32.44
CA GLY A 243 33.40 24.95 -31.09
C GLY A 243 33.32 23.68 -30.22
N GLU A 244 34.37 22.87 -30.31
CA GLU A 244 34.66 21.76 -29.37
C GLU A 244 34.97 22.29 -27.95
N ALA A 245 34.52 21.60 -26.92
CA ALA A 245 35.21 21.56 -25.62
C ALA A 245 34.81 20.30 -24.87
N GLU A 246 35.75 19.40 -24.73
CA GLU A 246 35.74 18.25 -23.86
C GLU A 246 35.69 18.72 -22.39
N GLY A 247 34.91 18.03 -21.55
CA GLY A 247 34.87 18.23 -20.10
C GLY A 247 34.63 16.91 -19.39
N GLU A 248 35.73 16.33 -18.91
CA GLU A 248 35.83 15.11 -18.12
C GLU A 248 34.96 15.15 -16.85
N ALA A 249 34.21 14.09 -16.59
CA ALA A 249 33.50 13.86 -15.32
C ALA A 249 34.40 13.13 -14.31
N PRO A 250 34.43 13.49 -13.02
CA PRO A 250 35.24 12.82 -12.02
C PRO A 250 34.65 11.49 -11.58
N ARG A 251 35.48 10.44 -11.60
CA ARG A 251 35.20 9.11 -11.05
C ARG A 251 35.23 9.18 -9.52
N ALA A 252 34.17 8.74 -8.88
CA ALA A 252 34.15 8.49 -7.44
C ALA A 252 34.81 7.15 -7.10
N THR A 253 35.84 7.19 -6.28
CA THR A 253 36.58 6.03 -5.77
C THR A 253 35.95 5.59 -4.45
N PHE A 254 35.41 4.37 -4.38
CA PHE A 254 34.97 3.76 -3.14
C PHE A 254 36.16 3.12 -2.42
N VAL A 255 36.44 3.57 -1.19
CA VAL A 255 37.35 2.91 -0.26
C VAL A 255 36.55 1.94 0.61
N LYS A 256 36.91 0.66 0.55
CA LYS A 256 36.47 -0.36 1.52
C LYS A 256 37.28 -0.15 2.80
N GLY A 257 36.62 0.13 3.91
CA GLY A 257 37.17 -0.02 5.26
C GLY A 257 36.88 -1.42 5.80
N GLU A 258 37.87 -1.98 6.43
CA GLU A 258 37.90 -3.26 7.12
C GLU A 258 36.89 -3.36 8.28
#